data_a2ca62acf1579131fbf59bac60425c7c
#
_entry.id   a2ca62acf1579131fbf59bac60425c7c
#
_cell.length_a   1.000
_cell.length_b   1.000
_cell.length_c   1.000
_cell.angle_alpha   90.00
_cell.angle_beta   90.00
_cell.angle_gamma   90.00
#
_symmetry.space_group_name_H-M   'P 1'
#
loop_
_entity.id
_entity.type
_entity.pdbx_description
1 polymer ?
#
loop_
_entity_poly.entity_id
_entity_poly.type
_entity_poly.pdbx_seq_one_letter_code
_entity_poly.pdbx_strand_id
1 'polypeptide(L)'
;MAKYMYSGNYTSKGAAGLLNDGGKARHEEAEKAAASMGGSLEAYYWCYGEMDFMMIINLPSEEMAIKFSLYVGASGVFNGKLTPLITVDTMEAATTTELPFIRLPGE
;
A
#
# COMPACT_ATOMS: atom_id res chain seq x y z
N MET A 1 -13.68 -4.65 -2.18
CA MET A 1 -12.53 -3.72 -2.13
C MET A 1 -11.26 -4.44 -2.44
N ALA A 2 -10.35 -3.76 -3.09
CA ALA A 2 -9.03 -4.31 -3.35
C ALA A 2 -8.09 -4.02 -2.19
N LYS A 3 -7.12 -4.88 -2.01
CA LYS A 3 -6.13 -4.82 -0.95
C LYS A 3 -4.78 -4.43 -1.51
N TYR A 4 -4.10 -3.52 -0.82
CA TYR A 4 -2.79 -3.01 -1.23
C TYR A 4 -1.84 -2.99 -0.04
N MET A 5 -0.56 -3.16 -0.34
CA MET A 5 0.50 -2.87 0.63
C MET A 5 1.14 -1.54 0.23
N TYR A 6 1.19 -0.60 1.16
CA TYR A 6 1.98 0.61 0.99
C TYR A 6 3.20 0.50 1.90
N SER A 7 4.39 0.59 1.32
CA SER A 7 5.63 0.40 2.06
C SER A 7 6.71 1.32 1.52
N GLY A 8 7.69 1.63 2.34
CA GLY A 8 8.80 2.46 1.90
C GLY A 8 9.60 3.05 3.02
N ASN A 9 10.21 4.19 2.71
CA ASN A 9 11.11 4.88 3.62
C ASN A 9 10.61 6.30 3.90
N TYR A 10 10.93 6.81 5.09
CA TYR A 10 10.73 8.21 5.40
C TYR A 10 11.81 9.06 4.75
N THR A 11 11.43 10.24 4.31
CA THR A 11 12.37 11.32 4.05
C THR A 11 12.78 11.93 5.40
N SER A 12 13.72 12.88 5.39
CA SER A 12 14.08 13.62 6.60
C SER A 12 12.86 14.29 7.23
N LYS A 13 11.99 14.87 6.40
CA LYS A 13 10.75 15.51 6.84
C LYS A 13 9.81 14.51 7.50
N GLY A 14 9.65 13.33 6.90
CA GLY A 14 8.79 12.28 7.43
C GLY A 14 9.30 11.73 8.74
N ALA A 15 10.60 11.49 8.85
CA ALA A 15 11.22 11.00 10.08
C ALA A 15 11.07 12.02 11.22
N ALA A 16 11.27 13.30 10.94
CA ALA A 16 11.08 14.37 11.93
C ALA A 16 9.63 14.42 12.40
N GLY A 17 8.66 14.24 11.49
CA GLY A 17 7.26 14.20 11.83
C GLY A 17 6.92 13.04 12.76
N LEU A 18 7.45 11.85 12.47
CA LEU A 18 7.24 10.67 13.32
C LEU A 18 7.84 10.88 14.71
N LEU A 19 9.04 11.44 14.80
CA LEU A 19 9.67 11.75 16.08
C LEU A 19 8.83 12.73 16.91
N ASN A 20 8.22 13.70 16.24
CA ASN A 20 7.38 14.69 16.91
C ASN A 20 6.03 14.10 17.36
N ASP A 21 5.37 13.36 16.48
CA ASP A 21 3.99 12.87 16.71
C ASP A 21 3.94 11.59 17.55
N GLY A 22 4.92 10.71 17.37
CA GLY A 22 4.91 9.37 17.94
C GLY A 22 4.14 8.37 17.08
N GLY A 23 4.43 7.09 17.30
CA GLY A 23 3.86 6.02 16.48
C GLY A 23 2.36 5.86 16.61
N LYS A 24 1.82 5.99 17.82
CA LYS A 24 0.39 5.82 18.08
C LYS A 24 -0.43 6.87 17.33
N ALA A 25 -0.01 8.14 17.39
CA ALA A 25 -0.70 9.21 16.67
C ALA A 25 -0.64 9.00 15.16
N ARG A 26 0.50 8.56 14.62
CA ARG A 26 0.63 8.29 13.20
C ARG A 26 -0.24 7.13 12.76
N HIS A 27 -0.36 6.09 13.58
CA HIS A 27 -1.26 4.98 13.30
C HIS A 27 -2.72 5.43 13.24
N GLU A 28 -3.15 6.23 14.21
CA GLU A 28 -4.51 6.77 14.25
C GLU A 28 -4.81 7.64 13.02
N GLU A 29 -3.86 8.46 12.59
CA GLU A 29 -4.02 9.29 11.39
C GLU A 29 -4.11 8.43 10.12
N ALA A 30 -3.35 7.34 10.05
CA ALA A 30 -3.44 6.42 8.93
C ALA A 30 -4.81 5.73 8.86
N GLU A 31 -5.37 5.36 10.03
CA GLU A 31 -6.71 4.80 10.11
C GLU A 31 -7.78 5.78 9.61
N LYS A 32 -7.67 7.04 10.04
CA LYS A 32 -8.57 8.11 9.59
C LYS A 32 -8.47 8.35 8.10
N ALA A 33 -7.24 8.36 7.57
CA ALA A 33 -7.00 8.56 6.15
C ALA A 33 -7.65 7.44 5.32
N ALA A 34 -7.47 6.19 5.73
CA ALA A 34 -8.07 5.05 5.04
C ALA A 34 -9.60 5.16 5.05
N ALA A 35 -10.19 5.49 6.19
CA ALA A 35 -11.63 5.66 6.31
C ALA A 35 -12.15 6.80 5.42
N SER A 36 -11.42 7.90 5.34
CA SER A 36 -11.79 9.05 4.51
C SER A 36 -11.78 8.72 3.01
N MET A 37 -11.00 7.73 2.61
CA MET A 37 -10.96 7.26 1.23
C MET A 37 -12.03 6.19 0.92
N GLY A 38 -12.85 5.87 1.89
CA GLY A 38 -13.87 4.83 1.75
C GLY A 38 -13.35 3.42 1.98
N GLY A 39 -12.16 3.29 2.55
CA GLY A 39 -11.52 2.01 2.81
C GLY A 39 -11.27 1.76 4.28
N SER A 40 -10.27 0.96 4.57
CA SER A 40 -9.87 0.62 5.94
C SER A 40 -8.40 0.25 6.00
N LEU A 41 -7.79 0.52 7.13
CA LEU A 41 -6.41 0.09 7.41
C LEU A 41 -6.47 -1.27 8.11
N GLU A 42 -5.86 -2.28 7.50
CA GLU A 42 -5.88 -3.63 8.03
C GLU A 42 -4.69 -3.90 8.94
N ALA A 43 -3.51 -3.38 8.60
CA ALA A 43 -2.29 -3.58 9.36
C ALA A 43 -1.34 -2.41 9.15
N TYR A 44 -0.53 -2.13 10.16
CA TYR A 44 0.51 -1.12 10.09
C TYR A 44 1.66 -1.56 10.98
N TYR A 45 2.87 -1.63 10.40
CA TYR A 45 4.07 -1.99 11.11
C TYR A 45 5.21 -1.09 10.68
N TRP A 46 6.11 -0.79 11.62
CA TRP A 46 7.38 -0.16 11.30
C TRP A 46 8.47 -1.19 11.21
N CYS A 47 9.48 -0.89 10.42
CA CYS A 47 10.61 -1.74 10.18
C CYS A 47 11.90 -0.94 10.39
N TYR A 48 13.01 -1.61 10.48
CA TYR A 48 14.31 -0.98 10.30
C TYR A 48 15.20 -1.97 9.55
N GLY A 49 15.63 -1.53 8.36
CA GLY A 49 16.28 -2.37 7.38
C GLY A 49 16.13 -1.71 6.03
N GLU A 50 15.67 -2.46 5.03
CA GLU A 50 15.46 -1.89 3.70
C GLU A 50 14.31 -0.90 3.65
N MET A 51 13.27 -1.13 4.42
CA MET A 51 12.14 -0.21 4.50
C MET A 51 11.88 0.19 5.95
N ASP A 52 11.24 1.33 6.13
CA ASP A 52 10.97 1.88 7.45
C ASP A 52 9.56 1.55 7.94
N PHE A 53 8.63 1.31 7.01
CA PHE A 53 7.24 0.99 7.36
C PHE A 53 6.57 0.15 6.29
N MET A 54 5.52 -0.54 6.69
CA MET A 54 4.59 -1.18 5.77
C MET A 54 3.19 -1.11 6.36
N MET A 55 2.21 -0.94 5.49
CA MET A 55 0.81 -1.01 5.90
C MET A 55 0.00 -1.76 4.85
N ILE A 56 -1.06 -2.40 5.29
CA ILE A 56 -2.02 -3.06 4.41
C ILE A 56 -3.32 -2.29 4.49
N ILE A 57 -3.79 -1.83 3.33
CA ILE A 57 -4.93 -0.95 3.23
C ILE A 57 -5.92 -1.50 2.20
N ASN A 58 -7.20 -1.43 2.53
CA ASN A 58 -8.28 -1.80 1.62
C ASN A 58 -8.85 -0.51 1.03
N LEU A 59 -8.94 -0.44 -0.29
CA LEU A 59 -9.42 0.74 -1.00
C LEU A 59 -10.53 0.37 -1.97
N PRO A 60 -11.51 1.28 -2.19
CA PRO A 60 -12.70 0.96 -2.98
C PRO A 60 -12.46 0.87 -4.49
N SER A 61 -11.42 1.53 -5.00
CA SER A 61 -11.16 1.55 -6.44
C SER A 61 -9.68 1.70 -6.74
N GLU A 62 -9.30 1.31 -7.94
CA GLU A 62 -7.93 1.50 -8.43
C GLU A 62 -7.60 2.99 -8.54
N GLU A 63 -8.55 3.81 -8.97
CA GLU A 63 -8.35 5.25 -9.08
C GLU A 63 -8.02 5.87 -7.72
N MET A 64 -8.72 5.44 -6.67
CA MET A 64 -8.43 5.93 -5.32
C MET A 64 -7.03 5.49 -4.87
N ALA A 65 -6.64 4.26 -5.18
CA ALA A 65 -5.32 3.74 -4.84
C ALA A 65 -4.21 4.55 -5.53
N ILE A 66 -4.37 4.83 -6.82
CA ILE A 66 -3.42 5.62 -7.59
C ILE A 66 -3.34 7.04 -7.04
N LYS A 67 -4.49 7.66 -6.78
CA LYS A 67 -4.55 9.02 -6.22
C LYS A 67 -3.85 9.09 -4.86
N PHE A 68 -4.09 8.11 -4.01
CA PHE A 68 -3.42 8.01 -2.72
C PHE A 68 -1.90 7.96 -2.89
N SER A 69 -1.42 7.08 -3.76
CA SER A 69 0.01 6.91 -4.00
C SER A 69 0.66 8.20 -4.51
N LEU A 70 0.01 8.87 -5.46
CA LEU A 70 0.50 10.13 -6.02
C LEU A 70 0.50 11.25 -4.98
N TYR A 71 -0.59 11.37 -4.22
CA TYR A 71 -0.71 12.39 -3.20
C TYR A 71 0.37 12.27 -2.13
N VAL A 72 0.56 11.06 -1.63
CA VAL A 72 1.56 10.78 -0.60
C VAL A 72 2.97 10.98 -1.16
N GLY A 73 3.22 10.53 -2.39
CA GLY A 73 4.51 10.74 -3.05
C GLY A 73 4.84 12.22 -3.23
N ALA A 74 3.84 13.03 -3.58
CA ALA A 74 4.02 14.48 -3.76
C ALA A 74 4.25 15.22 -2.45
N SER A 75 3.87 14.63 -1.31
CA SER A 75 3.99 15.28 0.00
C SER A 75 5.42 15.51 0.44
N GLY A 76 6.37 14.74 -0.07
CA GLY A 76 7.76 14.80 0.34
C GLY A 76 8.05 14.15 1.69
N VAL A 77 7.07 13.46 2.27
CA VAL A 77 7.18 12.79 3.58
C VAL A 77 7.67 11.37 3.44
N PHE A 78 7.25 10.69 2.38
CA PHE A 78 7.57 9.28 2.14
C PHE A 78 8.15 9.05 0.76
N ASN A 79 9.05 8.06 0.67
CA ASN A 79 9.41 7.40 -0.58
C ASN A 79 8.81 6.00 -0.51
N GLY A 80 7.64 5.83 -1.11
CA GLY A 80 6.86 4.62 -0.94
C GLY A 80 6.45 3.96 -2.25
N LYS A 81 6.01 2.72 -2.12
CA LYS A 81 5.48 1.92 -3.21
C LYS A 81 4.13 1.36 -2.82
N LEU A 82 3.19 1.46 -3.74
CA LEU A 82 1.88 0.82 -3.59
C LEU A 82 1.89 -0.47 -4.38
N THR A 83 1.70 -1.59 -3.68
CA THR A 83 1.74 -2.92 -4.28
C THR A 83 0.37 -3.57 -4.15
N PRO A 84 -0.31 -3.90 -5.27
CA PRO A 84 -1.55 -4.66 -5.19
C PRO A 84 -1.29 -6.03 -4.59
N LEU A 85 -2.17 -6.46 -3.69
CA LEU A 85 -2.08 -7.77 -3.06
C LEU A 85 -3.17 -8.68 -3.62
N ILE A 86 -2.81 -9.93 -3.81
CA ILE A 86 -3.69 -10.94 -4.38
C ILE A 86 -4.10 -11.88 -3.26
N THR A 87 -5.41 -12.09 -3.08
CA THR A 87 -5.91 -13.01 -2.08
C THR A 87 -5.72 -14.46 -2.52
N VAL A 88 -5.78 -15.36 -1.56
CA VAL A 88 -5.72 -16.80 -1.85
C VAL A 88 -6.84 -17.21 -2.80
N ASP A 89 -8.04 -16.69 -2.60
CA ASP A 89 -9.19 -17.02 -3.45
C ASP A 89 -8.99 -16.57 -4.90
N THR A 90 -8.46 -15.36 -5.10
CA THR A 90 -8.15 -14.85 -6.43
C THR A 90 -7.06 -15.68 -7.09
N MET A 91 -6.03 -16.06 -6.33
CA MET A 91 -4.96 -16.91 -6.86
C MET A 91 -5.49 -18.27 -7.25
N GLU A 92 -6.36 -18.88 -6.42
CA GLU A 92 -6.97 -20.16 -6.76
C GLU A 92 -7.80 -20.06 -8.03
N ALA A 93 -8.61 -19.02 -8.17
CA ALA A 93 -9.41 -18.79 -9.37
C ALA A 93 -8.51 -18.63 -10.61
N ALA A 94 -7.39 -17.91 -10.46
CA ALA A 94 -6.45 -17.70 -11.56
C ALA A 94 -5.80 -19.00 -12.00
N THR A 95 -5.40 -19.85 -11.06
CA THR A 95 -4.72 -21.11 -11.36
C THR A 95 -5.64 -22.14 -12.01
N THR A 96 -6.95 -22.00 -11.83
CA THR A 96 -7.95 -22.88 -12.46
C THR A 96 -8.56 -22.29 -13.72
N THR A 97 -8.20 -21.06 -14.07
CA THR A 97 -8.66 -20.41 -15.30
C THR A 97 -7.92 -21.01 -16.50
N GLU A 98 -8.64 -21.33 -17.57
CA GLU A 98 -8.02 -21.80 -18.79
C GLU A 98 -7.36 -20.64 -19.51
N LEU A 99 -6.13 -20.87 -19.94
CA LEU A 99 -5.37 -19.89 -20.71
C LEU A 99 -5.52 -20.21 -22.20
N PRO A 100 -5.94 -19.27 -23.05
CA PRO A 100 -5.91 -19.48 -24.49
C PRO A 100 -4.47 -19.65 -24.95
N PHE A 101 -4.31 -20.24 -26.15
CA PHE A 101 -2.98 -20.45 -26.72
C PHE A 101 -2.21 -19.13 -26.81
N ILE A 102 -1.01 -19.13 -26.26
CA ILE A 102 -0.10 -17.98 -26.31
C ILE A 102 1.22 -18.46 -26.89
N ARG A 103 1.68 -17.75 -27.92
CA ARG A 103 3.01 -18.01 -28.47
C ARG A 103 4.05 -17.20 -27.69
N LEU A 104 5.01 -17.90 -27.11
CA LEU A 104 6.08 -17.24 -26.37
C LEU A 104 7.20 -16.79 -27.31
N PRO A 105 7.99 -15.78 -26.91
CA PRO A 105 9.13 -15.35 -27.72
C PRO A 105 10.07 -16.52 -28.04
N GLY A 106 10.43 -16.68 -29.31
CA GLY A 106 11.34 -17.72 -29.73
C GLY A 106 10.71 -19.05 -30.07
N GLU A 107 9.40 -19.17 -29.93
CA GLU A 107 8.65 -20.35 -30.26
C GLU A 107 8.10 -20.29 -31.69
#